data_7362bab9e2c151aa3579a498889955b6
#
_entry.id   7362bab9e2c151aa3579a498889955b6
#
_cell.length_a   1.000
_cell.length_b   1.000
_cell.length_c   1.000
_cell.angle_alpha   90.00
_cell.angle_beta   90.00
_cell.angle_gamma   90.00
#
_symmetry.space_group_name_H-M   'P 1'
#
loop_
_entity.id
_entity.type
_entity.pdbx_description
1 polymer ?
#
loop_
_entity_poly.entity_id
_entity_poly.type
_entity_poly.pdbx_seq_one_letter_code
_entity_poly.pdbx_strand_id
1 'polypeptide(L)'
;MRPLIYVSVLAICVGVIVLLPARTPAIQNIDRPVGITTQTIPELLPQNSAELLFTGDIMLGRFVETLAERNPAGYLTSNITDFLHQDDRIIITNFESAMAVPHVHSPNGTFAFSTQVENLVALEELNVQYASLANNHSFDFGQSSYTDAIASLASIGVTAFGHARNLTEDSIVYIESGDYTIGIIGIHTLFNQPTAAELQPLLATMRSQSDLQIAYIHWGNEYELIHAPKQARLATDLVALGIDAVIGHHPHVTQDIQLINGVPVFYSLGNFIFDQYFSADVQEGLLVGLVVQPNSLQFTLYPQTSAGTLSQPRLMESSDREAFLIKLAEHSDTGLSEAIQLGILEIPWQDTDLTE
;
A
#
# COMPACT_ATOMS: atom_id res chain seq x y z
N MET A 1 34.64 64.25 -9.46
CA MET A 1 33.87 63.33 -8.65
C MET A 1 34.84 62.38 -7.93
N ARG A 2 34.92 62.54 -6.61
CA ARG A 2 35.84 61.75 -5.77
C ARG A 2 35.12 60.56 -5.19
N PRO A 3 35.70 59.33 -5.11
CA PRO A 3 35.07 58.22 -4.44
C PRO A 3 35.28 58.34 -2.91
N LEU A 4 34.19 58.06 -2.18
CA LEU A 4 34.20 57.87 -0.73
C LEU A 4 34.72 56.46 -0.40
N ILE A 5 35.74 56.42 0.44
CA ILE A 5 36.26 55.18 1.05
C ILE A 5 35.54 54.99 2.39
N TYR A 6 34.81 53.90 2.56
CA TYR A 6 34.32 53.49 3.86
C TYR A 6 35.34 52.59 4.55
N VAL A 7 35.78 53.02 5.72
CA VAL A 7 36.65 52.24 6.63
C VAL A 7 35.72 51.56 7.64
N SER A 8 35.67 50.23 7.61
CA SER A 8 34.97 49.45 8.62
C SER A 8 35.91 49.12 9.78
N VAL A 9 35.55 49.57 10.97
CA VAL A 9 36.26 49.24 12.21
C VAL A 9 35.76 47.90 12.73
N LEU A 10 36.69 46.91 12.82
CA LEU A 10 36.44 45.59 13.39
C LEU A 10 36.70 45.65 14.90
N ALA A 11 35.69 45.54 15.73
CA ALA A 11 35.82 45.42 17.17
C ALA A 11 36.10 43.96 17.56
N ILE A 12 37.26 43.68 18.12
CA ILE A 12 37.65 42.38 18.65
C ILE A 12 37.19 42.31 20.12
N CYS A 13 36.18 41.49 20.40
CA CYS A 13 35.84 41.13 21.78
C CYS A 13 36.68 39.91 22.21
N VAL A 14 37.59 40.14 23.15
CA VAL A 14 38.35 39.07 23.82
C VAL A 14 37.50 38.52 24.97
N GLY A 15 36.93 37.35 24.79
CA GLY A 15 36.20 36.61 25.83
C GLY A 15 37.19 35.72 26.63
N VAL A 16 37.25 35.93 27.94
CA VAL A 16 37.99 35.07 28.86
C VAL A 16 37.19 33.82 29.13
N ILE A 17 37.68 32.66 28.66
CA ILE A 17 37.08 31.34 28.96
C ILE A 17 37.70 30.84 30.26
N VAL A 18 36.89 30.77 31.32
CA VAL A 18 37.24 30.09 32.58
C VAL A 18 36.92 28.59 32.43
N LEU A 19 37.94 27.77 32.33
CA LEU A 19 37.82 26.32 32.34
C LEU A 19 37.63 25.81 33.78
N LEU A 20 36.41 25.33 34.08
CA LEU A 20 36.17 24.54 35.30
C LEU A 20 36.47 23.08 35.00
N PRO A 21 37.09 22.32 35.94
CA PRO A 21 37.42 20.94 35.72
C PRO A 21 36.12 20.06 35.72
N ALA A 22 35.91 19.33 34.66
CA ALA A 22 34.84 18.34 34.56
C ALA A 22 35.10 17.17 35.51
N ARG A 23 34.16 16.94 36.44
CA ARG A 23 34.13 15.72 37.25
C ARG A 23 33.56 14.59 36.37
N THR A 24 34.38 13.60 36.05
CA THR A 24 33.96 12.32 35.45
C THR A 24 33.17 11.52 36.48
N PRO A 25 31.94 11.11 36.21
CA PRO A 25 31.27 10.13 37.03
C PRO A 25 31.88 8.75 36.82
N ALA A 26 32.17 8.04 37.92
CA ALA A 26 32.66 6.68 37.89
C ALA A 26 31.62 5.74 37.24
N ILE A 27 32.02 5.04 36.18
CA ILE A 27 31.23 3.97 35.55
C ILE A 27 31.26 2.78 36.53
N GLN A 28 30.12 2.50 37.18
CA GLN A 28 29.91 1.22 37.83
C GLN A 28 29.59 0.19 36.75
N ASN A 29 30.52 -0.75 36.54
CA ASN A 29 30.27 -1.98 35.79
C ASN A 29 29.15 -2.74 36.49
N ILE A 30 27.96 -2.75 35.89
CA ILE A 30 26.89 -3.69 36.23
C ILE A 30 26.97 -4.80 35.18
N ASP A 31 27.70 -5.84 35.48
CA ASP A 31 27.62 -7.14 34.81
C ASP A 31 26.20 -7.72 35.06
N ARG A 32 25.26 -7.40 34.18
CA ARG A 32 24.04 -8.19 34.02
C ARG A 32 24.23 -9.03 32.77
N PRO A 33 24.08 -10.35 32.84
CA PRO A 33 24.02 -11.16 31.64
C PRO A 33 22.77 -10.74 30.88
N VAL A 34 22.95 -10.21 29.67
CA VAL A 34 21.87 -10.03 28.71
C VAL A 34 21.44 -11.43 28.29
N GLY A 35 20.41 -11.93 28.96
CA GLY A 35 19.69 -13.09 28.47
C GLY A 35 19.08 -12.69 27.11
N ILE A 36 19.58 -13.28 26.05
CA ILE A 36 18.90 -13.30 24.76
C ILE A 36 17.69 -14.20 24.96
N THR A 37 16.59 -13.61 25.40
CA THR A 37 15.28 -14.21 25.20
C THR A 37 15.02 -14.15 23.70
N THR A 38 15.18 -15.28 23.02
CA THR A 38 14.49 -15.54 21.77
C THR A 38 13.02 -15.27 22.05
N GLN A 39 12.52 -14.09 21.73
CA GLN A 39 11.09 -13.87 21.64
C GLN A 39 10.61 -14.78 20.53
N THR A 40 10.07 -15.92 20.91
CA THR A 40 9.12 -16.67 20.12
C THR A 40 8.07 -15.67 19.63
N ILE A 41 7.88 -15.65 18.31
CA ILE A 41 6.75 -14.96 17.66
C ILE A 41 5.52 -15.22 18.54
N PRO A 42 4.85 -14.17 19.06
CA PRO A 42 3.69 -14.39 19.92
C PRO A 42 2.60 -15.02 19.06
N GLU A 43 2.35 -16.26 19.36
CA GLU A 43 1.09 -16.74 19.87
C GLU A 43 -0.17 -16.21 19.18
N LEU A 44 -0.75 -17.17 18.37
CA LEU A 44 -2.19 -17.30 18.12
C LEU A 44 -2.89 -16.01 17.68
N LEU A 45 -2.98 -15.86 16.35
CA LEU A 45 -4.10 -15.14 15.76
C LEU A 45 -5.38 -15.52 16.52
N PRO A 46 -6.28 -14.56 16.85
CA PRO A 46 -7.57 -14.90 17.41
C PRO A 46 -8.17 -16.04 16.59
N GLN A 47 -8.60 -17.11 17.23
CA GLN A 47 -9.16 -18.29 16.55
C GLN A 47 -10.35 -17.79 15.73
N ASN A 48 -10.16 -17.57 14.42
CA ASN A 48 -11.09 -17.24 13.35
C ASN A 48 -10.86 -15.92 12.59
N SER A 49 -9.80 -15.13 12.86
CA SER A 49 -9.53 -13.93 12.03
C SER A 49 -8.68 -14.31 10.83
N ALA A 50 -9.18 -14.04 9.62
CA ALA A 50 -8.39 -14.11 8.40
C ALA A 50 -7.46 -12.89 8.30
N GLU A 51 -6.26 -13.07 7.73
CA GLU A 51 -5.40 -11.95 7.35
C GLU A 51 -5.93 -11.32 6.05
N LEU A 52 -6.27 -10.03 6.05
CA LEU A 52 -6.49 -9.30 4.79
C LEU A 52 -5.13 -8.97 4.19
N LEU A 53 -4.87 -9.45 2.98
CA LEU A 53 -3.60 -9.20 2.29
C LEU A 53 -3.83 -8.28 1.09
N PHE A 54 -3.31 -7.07 1.19
CA PHE A 54 -3.34 -6.07 0.13
C PHE A 54 -2.11 -6.23 -0.77
N THR A 55 -2.33 -6.36 -2.08
CA THR A 55 -1.25 -6.41 -3.07
C THR A 55 -1.07 -5.06 -3.76
N GLY A 56 0.06 -4.88 -4.47
CA GLY A 56 0.25 -3.76 -5.38
C GLY A 56 -0.57 -3.87 -6.68
N ASP A 57 -0.22 -3.06 -7.67
CA ASP A 57 -0.93 -2.94 -8.94
C ASP A 57 -0.77 -4.20 -9.81
N ILE A 58 -1.90 -4.73 -10.32
CA ILE A 58 -1.95 -5.85 -11.26
C ILE A 58 -2.49 -5.37 -12.62
N MET A 59 -1.68 -5.51 -13.66
CA MET A 59 -2.05 -5.28 -15.05
C MET A 59 -1.70 -6.52 -15.87
N LEU A 60 -2.70 -7.18 -16.49
CA LEU A 60 -2.53 -8.45 -17.21
C LEU A 60 -2.60 -8.28 -18.74
N GLY A 61 -2.47 -7.06 -19.24
CA GLY A 61 -2.41 -6.73 -20.67
C GLY A 61 -0.98 -6.49 -21.18
N ARG A 62 -0.85 -5.86 -22.33
CA ARG A 62 0.42 -5.43 -22.96
C ARG A 62 1.48 -6.55 -22.98
N PHE A 63 2.68 -6.30 -22.41
CA PHE A 63 3.75 -7.29 -22.41
C PHE A 63 3.51 -8.43 -21.41
N VAL A 64 2.75 -8.18 -20.34
CA VAL A 64 2.34 -9.24 -19.40
C VAL A 64 1.51 -10.31 -20.12
N GLU A 65 0.55 -9.91 -20.97
CA GLU A 65 -0.23 -10.82 -21.82
C GLU A 65 0.71 -11.65 -22.72
N THR A 66 1.67 -10.99 -23.38
CA THR A 66 2.67 -11.69 -24.20
C THR A 66 3.49 -12.72 -23.40
N LEU A 67 3.80 -12.41 -22.14
CA LEU A 67 4.52 -13.34 -21.26
C LEU A 67 3.64 -14.53 -20.88
N ALA A 68 2.36 -14.29 -20.55
CA ALA A 68 1.40 -15.37 -20.24
C ALA A 68 1.22 -16.32 -21.44
N GLU A 69 1.12 -15.79 -22.67
CA GLU A 69 0.96 -16.59 -23.89
C GLU A 69 2.20 -17.42 -24.26
N ARG A 70 3.41 -16.91 -24.00
CA ARG A 70 4.67 -17.53 -24.45
C ARG A 70 5.30 -18.47 -23.45
N ASN A 71 4.82 -18.50 -22.23
CA ASN A 71 5.37 -19.29 -21.15
C ASN A 71 4.36 -20.36 -20.69
N PRO A 72 4.78 -21.37 -19.93
CA PRO A 72 3.85 -22.33 -19.32
C PRO A 72 2.80 -21.64 -18.45
N ALA A 73 1.65 -22.31 -18.29
CA ALA A 73 0.63 -21.89 -17.32
C ALA A 73 1.23 -21.67 -15.94
N GLY A 74 0.75 -20.66 -15.22
CA GLY A 74 1.29 -20.26 -13.92
C GLY A 74 2.60 -19.45 -13.97
N TYR A 75 3.10 -19.10 -15.16
CA TYR A 75 4.34 -18.32 -15.27
C TYR A 75 4.32 -17.06 -14.41
N LEU A 76 3.24 -16.28 -14.45
CA LEU A 76 3.15 -14.99 -13.73
C LEU A 76 3.10 -15.14 -12.21
N THR A 77 2.68 -16.29 -11.71
CA THR A 77 2.24 -16.48 -10.32
C THR A 77 3.10 -17.46 -9.52
N SER A 78 3.80 -18.38 -10.21
CA SER A 78 4.46 -19.54 -9.61
C SER A 78 5.46 -19.23 -8.50
N ASN A 79 6.06 -18.04 -8.47
CA ASN A 79 7.07 -17.67 -7.48
C ASN A 79 6.47 -17.12 -6.18
N ILE A 80 5.15 -16.89 -6.13
CA ILE A 80 4.46 -16.26 -4.99
C ILE A 80 3.25 -17.06 -4.49
N THR A 81 2.71 -17.97 -5.30
CA THR A 81 1.49 -18.73 -5.02
C THR A 81 1.55 -19.46 -3.68
N ASP A 82 2.65 -20.16 -3.39
CA ASP A 82 2.82 -20.90 -2.12
C ASP A 82 2.71 -19.99 -0.89
N PHE A 83 3.16 -18.74 -1.00
CA PHE A 83 3.02 -17.75 0.07
C PHE A 83 1.57 -17.27 0.20
N LEU A 84 0.93 -16.98 -0.92
CA LEU A 84 -0.45 -16.44 -0.93
C LEU A 84 -1.48 -17.47 -0.47
N HIS A 85 -1.23 -18.76 -0.70
CA HIS A 85 -2.11 -19.86 -0.30
C HIS A 85 -1.86 -20.33 1.15
N GLN A 86 -0.95 -19.69 1.89
CA GLN A 86 -0.80 -19.95 3.32
C GLN A 86 -1.94 -19.30 4.08
N ASP A 87 -2.47 -20.04 5.06
CA ASP A 87 -3.52 -19.60 5.96
C ASP A 87 -4.83 -19.15 5.26
N ASP A 88 -5.84 -18.75 6.04
CA ASP A 88 -7.13 -18.27 5.53
C ASP A 88 -7.03 -16.78 5.13
N ARG A 89 -6.16 -16.47 4.15
CA ARG A 89 -5.96 -15.09 3.66
C ARG A 89 -7.09 -14.65 2.75
N ILE A 90 -7.48 -13.39 2.90
CA ILE A 90 -8.38 -12.68 2.00
C ILE A 90 -7.53 -11.69 1.18
N ILE A 91 -7.40 -11.94 -0.13
CA ILE A 91 -6.49 -11.18 -1.00
C ILE A 91 -7.27 -10.11 -1.76
N ILE A 92 -6.82 -8.87 -1.59
CA ILE A 92 -7.38 -7.67 -2.20
C ILE A 92 -6.35 -7.04 -3.13
N THR A 93 -6.71 -6.73 -4.36
CA THR A 93 -5.80 -6.14 -5.35
C THR A 93 -6.36 -4.90 -6.04
N ASN A 94 -5.49 -4.06 -6.60
CA ASN A 94 -5.86 -3.09 -7.63
C ASN A 94 -5.73 -3.74 -9.02
N PHE A 95 -6.86 -4.01 -9.68
CA PHE A 95 -6.87 -4.54 -11.06
C PHE A 95 -6.86 -3.39 -12.05
N GLU A 96 -5.67 -3.04 -12.52
CA GLU A 96 -5.41 -1.84 -13.33
C GLU A 96 -5.49 -2.15 -14.81
N SER A 97 -6.69 -2.52 -15.25
CA SER A 97 -6.96 -2.83 -16.66
C SER A 97 -8.44 -2.75 -16.98
N ALA A 98 -8.76 -2.47 -18.24
CA ALA A 98 -10.08 -2.68 -18.81
C ALA A 98 -10.17 -4.09 -19.42
N MET A 99 -11.40 -4.54 -19.72
CA MET A 99 -11.66 -5.79 -20.45
C MET A 99 -12.57 -5.51 -21.64
N ALA A 100 -11.98 -5.28 -22.81
CA ALA A 100 -12.75 -5.08 -24.04
C ALA A 100 -13.28 -6.42 -24.57
N VAL A 101 -14.56 -6.50 -24.92
CA VAL A 101 -15.16 -7.66 -25.57
C VAL A 101 -15.76 -7.21 -26.91
N PRO A 102 -15.28 -7.70 -28.08
CA PRO A 102 -14.14 -8.62 -28.22
C PRO A 102 -12.83 -8.01 -27.76
N HIS A 103 -11.88 -8.86 -27.30
CA HIS A 103 -10.59 -8.41 -26.80
C HIS A 103 -9.82 -7.55 -27.83
N VAL A 104 -9.22 -6.48 -27.32
CA VAL A 104 -8.34 -5.58 -28.11
C VAL A 104 -6.96 -5.62 -27.49
N HIS A 105 -6.03 -6.30 -28.13
CA HIS A 105 -4.66 -6.35 -27.67
C HIS A 105 -4.06 -4.95 -27.53
N SER A 106 -3.56 -4.62 -26.36
CA SER A 106 -2.89 -3.35 -26.09
C SER A 106 -1.43 -3.44 -26.54
N PRO A 107 -1.00 -2.65 -27.55
CA PRO A 107 0.39 -2.66 -27.97
C PRO A 107 1.33 -2.26 -26.82
N ASN A 108 2.50 -2.88 -26.74
CA ASN A 108 3.52 -2.55 -25.74
C ASN A 108 3.86 -1.06 -25.77
N GLY A 109 3.94 -0.44 -24.58
CA GLY A 109 4.25 0.99 -24.45
C GLY A 109 3.08 1.93 -24.72
N THR A 110 1.85 1.42 -24.89
CA THR A 110 0.64 2.26 -24.91
C THR A 110 0.13 2.52 -23.49
N PHE A 111 -0.71 3.56 -23.36
CA PHE A 111 -1.36 3.93 -22.11
C PHE A 111 -2.81 3.43 -22.02
N ALA A 112 -3.22 2.53 -22.92
CA ALA A 112 -4.52 1.87 -22.86
C ALA A 112 -4.31 0.38 -22.55
N PHE A 113 -4.89 -0.09 -21.42
CA PHE A 113 -4.68 -1.44 -20.92
C PHE A 113 -5.94 -2.28 -21.13
N SER A 114 -5.80 -3.36 -21.88
CA SER A 114 -6.86 -4.35 -22.04
C SER A 114 -6.33 -5.72 -21.65
N THR A 115 -7.05 -6.41 -20.82
CA THR A 115 -6.79 -7.80 -20.42
C THR A 115 -7.76 -8.72 -21.15
N GLN A 116 -7.27 -9.82 -21.71
CA GLN A 116 -8.13 -10.89 -22.22
C GLN A 116 -8.63 -11.78 -21.08
N VAL A 117 -9.81 -12.38 -21.25
CA VAL A 117 -10.46 -13.16 -20.18
C VAL A 117 -9.64 -14.36 -19.73
N GLU A 118 -8.89 -14.97 -20.63
CA GLU A 118 -8.00 -16.10 -20.36
C GLU A 118 -6.89 -15.78 -19.37
N ASN A 119 -6.44 -14.53 -19.31
CA ASN A 119 -5.39 -14.10 -18.38
C ASN A 119 -5.91 -13.93 -16.95
N LEU A 120 -7.22 -13.92 -16.74
CA LEU A 120 -7.78 -13.87 -15.38
C LEU A 120 -7.44 -15.11 -14.56
N VAL A 121 -7.01 -16.21 -15.20
CA VAL A 121 -6.47 -17.39 -14.49
C VAL A 121 -5.36 -17.00 -13.51
N ALA A 122 -4.59 -15.94 -13.78
CA ALA A 122 -3.59 -15.44 -12.84
C ALA A 122 -4.20 -14.97 -11.52
N LEU A 123 -5.39 -14.34 -11.54
CA LEU A 123 -6.08 -13.92 -10.31
C LEU A 123 -6.63 -15.13 -9.53
N GLU A 124 -7.10 -16.19 -10.24
CA GLU A 124 -7.51 -17.44 -9.60
C GLU A 124 -6.31 -18.15 -8.95
N GLU A 125 -5.18 -18.25 -9.66
CA GLU A 125 -3.94 -18.84 -9.14
C GLU A 125 -3.37 -18.07 -7.95
N LEU A 126 -3.56 -16.74 -7.88
CA LEU A 126 -3.18 -15.89 -6.75
C LEU A 126 -4.21 -15.94 -5.61
N ASN A 127 -5.32 -16.64 -5.78
CA ASN A 127 -6.44 -16.70 -4.82
C ASN A 127 -7.01 -15.31 -4.48
N VAL A 128 -7.15 -14.41 -5.47
CA VAL A 128 -7.73 -13.09 -5.29
C VAL A 128 -9.24 -13.20 -5.07
N GLN A 129 -9.77 -12.56 -4.01
CA GLN A 129 -11.20 -12.51 -3.73
C GLN A 129 -11.81 -11.16 -4.09
N TYR A 130 -11.05 -10.06 -3.97
CA TYR A 130 -11.55 -8.71 -4.22
C TYR A 130 -10.60 -7.93 -5.12
N ALA A 131 -11.17 -7.21 -6.09
CA ALA A 131 -10.42 -6.41 -7.06
C ALA A 131 -10.99 -5.00 -7.16
N SER A 132 -10.17 -3.99 -6.86
CA SER A 132 -10.55 -2.60 -7.08
C SER A 132 -10.46 -2.23 -8.56
N LEU A 133 -11.53 -1.63 -9.07
CA LEU A 133 -11.61 -1.00 -10.39
C LEU A 133 -11.59 0.54 -10.29
N ALA A 134 -11.32 1.09 -9.11
CA ALA A 134 -11.16 2.52 -8.90
C ALA A 134 -9.79 3.01 -9.36
N ASN A 135 -9.50 2.92 -10.67
CA ASN A 135 -8.23 3.35 -11.27
C ASN A 135 -8.45 4.01 -12.63
N ASN A 136 -7.39 4.59 -13.20
CA ASN A 136 -7.46 5.32 -14.47
C ASN A 136 -7.60 4.41 -15.70
N HIS A 137 -7.33 3.11 -15.58
CA HIS A 137 -7.30 2.17 -16.71
C HIS A 137 -8.56 1.31 -16.85
N SER A 138 -9.41 1.22 -15.84
CA SER A 138 -10.64 0.40 -15.89
C SER A 138 -11.64 0.87 -16.96
N PHE A 139 -11.49 2.09 -17.51
CA PHE A 139 -12.33 2.71 -18.55
C PHE A 139 -11.61 2.96 -19.88
N ASP A 140 -10.44 2.42 -20.11
CA ASP A 140 -9.64 2.69 -21.32
C ASP A 140 -10.38 2.39 -22.64
N PHE A 141 -11.32 1.46 -22.61
CA PHE A 141 -12.17 1.11 -23.76
C PHE A 141 -13.65 1.46 -23.52
N GLY A 142 -13.94 2.36 -22.58
CA GLY A 142 -15.27 2.90 -22.31
C GLY A 142 -16.10 2.09 -21.33
N GLN A 143 -17.39 2.47 -21.19
CA GLN A 143 -18.31 1.89 -20.19
C GLN A 143 -18.53 0.39 -20.39
N SER A 144 -18.58 -0.09 -21.64
CA SER A 144 -18.79 -1.52 -21.90
C SER A 144 -17.63 -2.35 -21.34
N SER A 145 -16.39 -1.93 -21.56
CA SER A 145 -15.22 -2.68 -21.06
C SER A 145 -15.12 -2.70 -19.53
N TYR A 146 -15.58 -1.65 -18.86
CA TYR A 146 -15.72 -1.62 -17.40
C TYR A 146 -16.78 -2.64 -16.93
N THR A 147 -17.94 -2.66 -17.59
CA THR A 147 -19.00 -3.63 -17.29
C THR A 147 -18.55 -5.06 -17.56
N ASP A 148 -17.84 -5.28 -18.67
CA ASP A 148 -17.27 -6.58 -19.03
C ASP A 148 -16.21 -7.02 -18.00
N ALA A 149 -15.42 -6.09 -17.45
CA ALA A 149 -14.46 -6.39 -16.38
C ALA A 149 -15.18 -6.90 -15.12
N ILE A 150 -16.24 -6.23 -14.67
CA ILE A 150 -17.04 -6.67 -13.52
C ILE A 150 -17.59 -8.09 -13.75
N ALA A 151 -18.20 -8.33 -14.92
CA ALA A 151 -18.80 -9.62 -15.25
C ALA A 151 -17.74 -10.74 -15.34
N SER A 152 -16.59 -10.45 -15.93
CA SER A 152 -15.50 -11.40 -16.09
C SER A 152 -14.85 -11.75 -14.73
N LEU A 153 -14.60 -10.76 -13.88
CA LEU A 153 -14.11 -10.99 -12.51
C LEU A 153 -15.11 -11.84 -11.70
N ALA A 154 -16.39 -11.51 -11.77
CA ALA A 154 -17.43 -12.29 -11.10
C ALA A 154 -17.49 -13.74 -11.59
N SER A 155 -17.21 -14.02 -12.88
CA SER A 155 -17.22 -15.36 -13.44
C SER A 155 -16.15 -16.30 -12.87
N ILE A 156 -15.07 -15.72 -12.30
CA ILE A 156 -14.00 -16.45 -11.61
C ILE A 156 -14.09 -16.30 -10.08
N GLY A 157 -15.21 -15.81 -9.55
CA GLY A 157 -15.42 -15.68 -8.10
C GLY A 157 -14.78 -14.44 -7.46
N VAL A 158 -14.25 -13.51 -8.24
CA VAL A 158 -13.65 -12.25 -7.74
C VAL A 158 -14.72 -11.16 -7.66
N THR A 159 -14.87 -10.55 -6.50
CA THR A 159 -15.76 -9.41 -6.29
C THR A 159 -15.06 -8.11 -6.68
N ALA A 160 -15.58 -7.42 -7.71
CA ALA A 160 -15.11 -6.11 -8.11
C ALA A 160 -15.76 -5.02 -7.23
N PHE A 161 -14.99 -3.98 -6.89
CA PHE A 161 -15.47 -2.78 -6.17
C PHE A 161 -14.76 -1.52 -6.68
N GLY A 162 -15.31 -0.37 -6.33
CA GLY A 162 -14.75 0.90 -6.79
C GLY A 162 -15.10 1.24 -8.23
N HIS A 163 -14.99 2.51 -8.59
CA HIS A 163 -15.32 3.01 -9.93
C HIS A 163 -14.37 4.13 -10.35
N ALA A 164 -13.91 4.09 -11.61
CA ALA A 164 -12.93 5.06 -12.12
C ALA A 164 -13.40 6.52 -12.14
N ARG A 165 -14.69 6.78 -12.15
CA ARG A 165 -15.25 8.13 -12.38
C ARG A 165 -16.28 8.58 -11.35
N ASN A 166 -16.94 7.64 -10.69
CA ASN A 166 -18.08 7.93 -9.81
C ASN A 166 -17.83 7.32 -8.43
N LEU A 167 -18.31 8.01 -7.40
CA LEU A 167 -18.42 7.46 -6.06
C LEU A 167 -19.89 7.13 -5.81
N THR A 168 -20.17 5.86 -5.58
CA THR A 168 -21.50 5.31 -5.29
C THR A 168 -21.40 4.25 -4.22
N GLU A 169 -22.50 3.67 -3.79
CA GLU A 169 -22.49 2.53 -2.88
C GLU A 169 -21.72 1.33 -3.45
N ASP A 170 -21.71 1.13 -4.77
CA ASP A 170 -20.92 0.10 -5.45
C ASP A 170 -19.39 0.35 -5.36
N SER A 171 -18.97 1.51 -4.85
CA SER A 171 -17.57 1.79 -4.53
C SER A 171 -17.13 1.10 -3.25
N ILE A 172 -18.04 0.53 -2.46
CA ILE A 172 -17.80 -0.08 -1.16
C ILE A 172 -17.98 -1.58 -1.26
N VAL A 173 -17.10 -2.32 -0.61
CA VAL A 173 -17.26 -3.75 -0.35
C VAL A 173 -17.15 -4.00 1.16
N TYR A 174 -17.90 -4.99 1.66
CA TYR A 174 -17.84 -5.42 3.05
C TYR A 174 -17.27 -6.82 3.12
N ILE A 175 -16.33 -7.03 4.03
CA ILE A 175 -15.57 -8.27 4.19
C ILE A 175 -15.68 -8.73 5.64
N GLU A 176 -16.16 -9.96 5.82
CA GLU A 176 -16.19 -10.59 7.14
C GLU A 176 -14.81 -11.19 7.45
N SER A 177 -14.24 -10.86 8.60
CA SER A 177 -12.99 -11.43 9.10
C SER A 177 -13.08 -11.65 10.62
N GLY A 178 -13.29 -12.89 11.01
CA GLY A 178 -13.57 -13.24 12.41
C GLY A 178 -14.87 -12.61 12.91
N ASP A 179 -14.79 -11.84 13.97
CA ASP A 179 -15.92 -11.15 14.58
C ASP A 179 -16.15 -9.73 14.01
N TYR A 180 -15.36 -9.33 13.00
CA TYR A 180 -15.36 -7.97 12.47
C TYR A 180 -15.86 -7.92 11.03
N THR A 181 -16.68 -6.92 10.72
CA THR A 181 -17.02 -6.50 9.36
C THR A 181 -16.14 -5.34 8.94
N ILE A 182 -15.40 -5.50 7.85
CA ILE A 182 -14.47 -4.51 7.33
C ILE A 182 -15.04 -3.89 6.07
N GLY A 183 -15.31 -2.58 6.11
CA GLY A 183 -15.72 -1.79 4.94
C GLY A 183 -14.50 -1.27 4.19
N ILE A 184 -14.44 -1.52 2.88
CA ILE A 184 -13.37 -0.98 2.01
C ILE A 184 -14.00 -0.14 0.91
N ILE A 185 -13.62 1.13 0.80
CA ILE A 185 -14.07 2.02 -0.27
C ILE A 185 -12.98 2.24 -1.30
N GLY A 186 -13.27 1.91 -2.57
CA GLY A 186 -12.40 2.17 -3.72
C GLY A 186 -12.55 3.62 -4.23
N ILE A 187 -11.46 4.39 -4.23
CA ILE A 187 -11.43 5.80 -4.63
C ILE A 187 -10.37 6.01 -5.72
N HIS A 188 -10.73 6.74 -6.80
CA HIS A 188 -9.80 7.18 -7.83
C HIS A 188 -9.77 8.70 -7.91
N THR A 189 -8.57 9.30 -8.01
CA THR A 189 -8.43 10.77 -7.92
C THR A 189 -7.74 11.44 -9.10
N LEU A 190 -7.25 10.70 -10.09
CA LEU A 190 -6.50 11.28 -11.19
C LEU A 190 -7.37 12.10 -12.15
N PHE A 191 -8.63 11.70 -12.33
CA PHE A 191 -9.58 12.44 -13.17
C PHE A 191 -10.34 13.49 -12.38
N ASN A 192 -10.76 13.16 -11.17
CA ASN A 192 -11.52 14.05 -10.30
C ASN A 192 -11.23 13.70 -8.84
N GLN A 193 -10.72 14.65 -8.08
CA GLN A 193 -10.50 14.45 -6.64
C GLN A 193 -11.83 14.71 -5.90
N PRO A 194 -12.36 13.70 -5.19
CA PRO A 194 -13.58 13.89 -4.43
C PRO A 194 -13.38 14.87 -3.29
N THR A 195 -14.41 15.64 -3.00
CA THR A 195 -14.48 16.53 -1.84
C THR A 195 -14.92 15.78 -0.59
N ALA A 196 -14.61 16.30 0.59
CA ALA A 196 -15.11 15.75 1.85
C ALA A 196 -16.66 15.67 1.89
N ALA A 197 -17.35 16.62 1.25
CA ALA A 197 -18.81 16.64 1.18
C ALA A 197 -19.39 15.51 0.30
N GLU A 198 -18.66 15.08 -0.74
CA GLU A 198 -19.03 13.92 -1.58
C GLU A 198 -18.74 12.60 -0.89
N LEU A 199 -17.66 12.53 -0.11
CA LEU A 199 -17.25 11.32 0.64
C LEU A 199 -18.11 11.08 1.88
N GLN A 200 -18.47 12.14 2.61
CA GLN A 200 -19.14 12.03 3.91
C GLN A 200 -20.38 11.13 3.94
N PRO A 201 -21.36 11.21 3.01
CA PRO A 201 -22.53 10.33 3.06
C PRO A 201 -22.17 8.85 2.83
N LEU A 202 -21.24 8.56 1.93
CA LEU A 202 -20.79 7.19 1.66
C LEU A 202 -20.04 6.60 2.85
N LEU A 203 -19.13 7.36 3.45
CA LEU A 203 -18.39 6.92 4.63
C LEU A 203 -19.29 6.78 5.86
N ALA A 204 -20.34 7.61 5.99
CA ALA A 204 -21.34 7.42 7.04
C ALA A 204 -22.14 6.13 6.84
N THR A 205 -22.53 5.80 5.60
CA THR A 205 -23.19 4.54 5.27
C THR A 205 -22.27 3.35 5.56
N MET A 206 -21.01 3.43 5.10
CA MET A 206 -20.01 2.38 5.32
C MET A 206 -19.81 2.10 6.82
N ARG A 207 -19.64 3.14 7.63
CA ARG A 207 -19.47 3.03 9.08
C ARG A 207 -20.69 2.41 9.78
N SER A 208 -21.89 2.64 9.27
CA SER A 208 -23.10 2.02 9.86
C SER A 208 -23.24 0.54 9.58
N GLN A 209 -22.33 -0.04 8.76
CA GLN A 209 -22.37 -1.43 8.32
C GLN A 209 -21.03 -2.15 8.52
N SER A 210 -20.03 -1.50 9.12
CA SER A 210 -18.70 -2.10 9.34
C SER A 210 -18.05 -1.55 10.61
N ASP A 211 -17.25 -2.38 11.24
CA ASP A 211 -16.49 -2.07 12.45
C ASP A 211 -15.20 -1.32 12.10
N LEU A 212 -14.58 -1.64 10.96
CA LEU A 212 -13.34 -1.04 10.47
C LEU A 212 -13.53 -0.44 9.06
N GLN A 213 -13.02 0.78 8.84
CA GLN A 213 -13.16 1.50 7.59
C GLN A 213 -11.81 1.71 6.89
N ILE A 214 -11.64 1.16 5.69
CA ILE A 214 -10.42 1.27 4.90
C ILE A 214 -10.69 2.05 3.62
N ALA A 215 -9.85 3.06 3.33
CA ALA A 215 -9.83 3.71 2.03
C ALA A 215 -8.75 3.04 1.14
N TYR A 216 -9.18 2.52 -0.02
CA TYR A 216 -8.33 1.90 -1.03
C TYR A 216 -8.24 2.83 -2.22
N ILE A 217 -7.09 3.52 -2.41
CA ILE A 217 -7.04 4.73 -3.23
C ILE A 217 -6.01 4.63 -4.35
N HIS A 218 -6.43 4.97 -5.57
CA HIS A 218 -5.57 5.13 -6.74
C HIS A 218 -5.31 6.62 -7.00
N TRP A 219 -4.09 7.10 -6.68
CA TRP A 219 -3.74 8.51 -6.57
C TRP A 219 -2.25 8.82 -6.77
N GLY A 220 -1.88 10.10 -6.72
CA GLY A 220 -0.49 10.56 -6.67
C GLY A 220 0.15 10.78 -8.02
N ASN A 221 1.46 10.77 -8.03
CA ASN A 221 2.29 10.93 -9.22
C ASN A 221 3.10 9.64 -9.45
N GLU A 222 3.21 9.22 -10.70
CA GLU A 222 4.02 8.05 -11.07
C GLU A 222 5.50 8.26 -10.69
N TYR A 223 6.13 7.19 -10.19
CA TYR A 223 7.57 7.02 -9.93
C TYR A 223 8.16 7.93 -8.83
N GLU A 224 7.34 8.62 -8.07
CA GLU A 224 7.78 9.41 -6.91
C GLU A 224 7.75 8.55 -5.64
N LEU A 225 8.91 8.45 -4.94
CA LEU A 225 9.05 7.61 -3.73
C LEU A 225 8.40 8.23 -2.47
N ILE A 226 8.06 9.50 -2.53
CA ILE A 226 7.43 10.24 -1.44
C ILE A 226 6.09 10.78 -1.93
N HIS A 227 5.08 10.70 -1.08
CA HIS A 227 3.74 11.17 -1.40
C HIS A 227 3.69 12.67 -1.76
N ALA A 228 2.79 13.01 -2.67
CA ALA A 228 2.55 14.40 -3.03
C ALA A 228 1.67 15.14 -1.99
N PRO A 229 1.77 16.47 -1.85
CA PRO A 229 0.93 17.24 -0.93
C PRO A 229 -0.59 17.09 -1.15
N LYS A 230 -1.03 16.68 -2.35
CA LYS A 230 -2.43 16.38 -2.62
C LYS A 230 -2.88 15.08 -1.95
N GLN A 231 -2.02 14.05 -1.96
CA GLN A 231 -2.28 12.78 -1.27
C GLN A 231 -2.41 13.03 0.25
N ALA A 232 -1.46 13.75 0.86
CA ALA A 232 -1.48 14.08 2.29
C ALA A 232 -2.76 14.82 2.71
N ARG A 233 -3.23 15.79 1.89
CA ARG A 233 -4.47 16.51 2.19
C ARG A 233 -5.69 15.59 2.16
N LEU A 234 -5.83 14.78 1.10
CA LEU A 234 -6.95 13.84 1.02
C LEU A 234 -6.90 12.78 2.12
N ALA A 235 -5.73 12.27 2.46
CA ALA A 235 -5.56 11.36 3.60
C ALA A 235 -6.04 12.01 4.90
N THR A 236 -5.66 13.28 5.14
CA THR A 236 -6.10 14.03 6.32
C THR A 236 -7.64 14.19 6.34
N ASP A 237 -8.26 14.50 5.20
CA ASP A 237 -9.70 14.63 5.09
C ASP A 237 -10.41 13.29 5.36
N LEU A 238 -9.89 12.18 4.82
CA LEU A 238 -10.41 10.83 5.02
C LEU A 238 -10.33 10.39 6.51
N VAL A 239 -9.19 10.63 7.14
CA VAL A 239 -9.00 10.36 8.59
C VAL A 239 -9.98 11.19 9.41
N ALA A 240 -10.16 12.47 9.08
CA ALA A 240 -11.14 13.33 9.76
C ALA A 240 -12.60 12.86 9.56
N LEU A 241 -12.88 12.14 8.46
CA LEU A 241 -14.16 11.50 8.17
C LEU A 241 -14.29 10.10 8.77
N GLY A 242 -13.27 9.60 9.49
CA GLY A 242 -13.29 8.35 10.25
C GLY A 242 -12.86 7.13 9.45
N ILE A 243 -11.91 7.27 8.55
CA ILE A 243 -11.16 6.15 7.97
C ILE A 243 -10.12 5.69 8.99
N ASP A 244 -9.96 4.37 9.16
CA ASP A 244 -9.06 3.73 10.11
C ASP A 244 -7.73 3.28 9.48
N ALA A 245 -7.69 3.11 8.15
CA ALA A 245 -6.47 2.85 7.40
C ALA A 245 -6.60 3.29 5.93
N VAL A 246 -5.48 3.68 5.31
CA VAL A 246 -5.43 4.04 3.89
C VAL A 246 -4.41 3.18 3.17
N ILE A 247 -4.83 2.54 2.07
CA ILE A 247 -3.99 1.73 1.19
C ILE A 247 -3.98 2.37 -0.20
N GLY A 248 -2.81 2.80 -0.65
CA GLY A 248 -2.64 3.58 -1.88
C GLY A 248 -2.01 2.82 -3.04
N HIS A 249 -2.31 3.28 -4.26
CA HIS A 249 -1.93 2.71 -5.55
C HIS A 249 -1.66 3.80 -6.59
N HIS A 250 -1.15 3.47 -7.77
CA HIS A 250 -0.85 4.31 -8.93
C HIS A 250 0.60 4.76 -9.06
N PRO A 251 1.37 5.17 -8.04
CA PRO A 251 2.75 5.61 -8.26
C PRO A 251 3.66 4.56 -8.89
N HIS A 252 3.24 3.29 -8.96
CA HIS A 252 4.02 2.16 -9.50
C HIS A 252 5.36 1.92 -8.79
N VAL A 253 5.57 2.58 -7.67
CA VAL A 253 6.67 2.41 -6.72
C VAL A 253 6.11 2.42 -5.32
N THR A 254 6.75 1.75 -4.39
CA THR A 254 6.37 1.84 -2.97
C THR A 254 6.68 3.24 -2.46
N GLN A 255 5.68 3.91 -1.92
CA GLN A 255 5.84 5.21 -1.26
C GLN A 255 5.92 5.05 0.27
N ASP A 256 6.26 6.14 0.92
CA ASP A 256 6.38 6.26 2.37
C ASP A 256 5.09 5.89 3.13
N ILE A 257 5.24 5.62 4.43
CA ILE A 257 4.15 5.35 5.37
C ILE A 257 4.09 6.48 6.40
N GLN A 258 2.89 6.99 6.66
CA GLN A 258 2.66 8.05 7.61
C GLN A 258 1.57 7.67 8.63
N LEU A 259 1.65 8.24 9.84
CA LEU A 259 0.55 8.23 10.81
C LEU A 259 -0.13 9.60 10.83
N ILE A 260 -1.40 9.66 10.44
CA ILE A 260 -2.22 10.87 10.56
C ILE A 260 -3.19 10.66 11.73
N ASN A 261 -2.98 11.36 12.83
CA ASN A 261 -3.78 11.20 14.06
C ASN A 261 -3.89 9.74 14.55
N GLY A 262 -2.82 8.97 14.38
CA GLY A 262 -2.79 7.55 14.76
C GLY A 262 -3.26 6.58 13.66
N VAL A 263 -3.80 7.07 12.55
CA VAL A 263 -4.27 6.25 11.42
C VAL A 263 -3.12 6.01 10.44
N PRO A 264 -2.82 4.76 10.07
CA PRO A 264 -1.76 4.44 9.13
C PRO A 264 -2.19 4.74 7.68
N VAL A 265 -1.30 5.39 6.95
CA VAL A 265 -1.45 5.71 5.53
C VAL A 265 -0.28 5.10 4.77
N PHE A 266 -0.53 4.04 4.03
CA PHE A 266 0.38 3.47 3.05
C PHE A 266 0.14 4.17 1.72
N TYR A 267 0.99 5.12 1.34
CA TYR A 267 0.70 5.99 0.19
C TYR A 267 0.76 5.28 -1.16
N SER A 268 1.58 4.24 -1.32
CA SER A 268 1.57 3.33 -2.47
C SER A 268 2.23 2.01 -2.14
N LEU A 269 1.64 0.91 -2.60
CA LEU A 269 2.22 -0.43 -2.49
C LEU A 269 3.15 -0.78 -3.67
N GLY A 270 3.20 0.05 -4.73
CA GLY A 270 3.95 -0.23 -5.95
C GLY A 270 3.30 -1.30 -6.83
N ASN A 271 4.06 -1.81 -7.78
CA ASN A 271 3.62 -2.86 -8.70
C ASN A 271 3.64 -4.24 -8.04
N PHE A 272 2.71 -5.11 -8.42
CA PHE A 272 2.74 -6.52 -8.12
C PHE A 272 2.97 -7.35 -9.39
N ILE A 273 2.05 -7.31 -10.38
CA ILE A 273 2.26 -7.87 -11.72
C ILE A 273 2.12 -6.76 -12.74
N PHE A 274 3.23 -6.32 -13.30
CA PHE A 274 3.27 -5.20 -14.24
C PHE A 274 4.45 -5.32 -15.20
N ASP A 275 4.42 -4.63 -16.35
CA ASP A 275 5.48 -4.67 -17.36
C ASP A 275 6.39 -3.44 -17.36
N GLN A 276 6.72 -2.93 -16.18
CA GLN A 276 7.67 -1.84 -15.98
C GLN A 276 8.98 -2.40 -15.41
N TYR A 277 10.09 -2.19 -16.17
CA TYR A 277 11.40 -2.81 -15.83
C TYR A 277 12.56 -1.80 -15.87
N PHE A 278 12.26 -0.51 -15.99
CA PHE A 278 13.26 0.54 -16.23
C PHE A 278 14.01 0.99 -14.96
N SER A 279 13.58 0.62 -13.78
CA SER A 279 14.29 0.86 -12.51
C SER A 279 14.04 -0.29 -11.53
N ALA A 280 14.82 -0.37 -10.45
CA ALA A 280 14.57 -1.28 -9.35
C ALA A 280 13.25 -0.94 -8.66
N ASP A 281 12.98 0.33 -8.41
CA ASP A 281 11.82 0.79 -7.66
C ASP A 281 10.48 0.34 -8.27
N VAL A 282 10.37 0.27 -9.60
CA VAL A 282 9.13 -0.21 -10.27
C VAL A 282 9.03 -1.74 -10.32
N GLN A 283 10.11 -2.46 -10.02
CA GLN A 283 10.15 -3.91 -9.92
C GLN A 283 10.06 -4.40 -8.46
N GLU A 284 10.14 -3.46 -7.51
CA GLU A 284 9.98 -3.68 -6.09
C GLU A 284 8.59 -3.21 -5.66
N GLY A 285 7.98 -3.91 -4.72
CA GLY A 285 6.68 -3.56 -4.18
C GLY A 285 6.49 -4.11 -2.78
N LEU A 286 5.37 -3.77 -2.19
CA LEU A 286 5.00 -4.16 -0.85
C LEU A 286 3.65 -4.89 -0.86
N LEU A 287 3.58 -6.06 -0.21
CA LEU A 287 2.32 -6.62 0.23
C LEU A 287 2.11 -6.22 1.68
N VAL A 288 0.88 -5.90 2.05
CA VAL A 288 0.53 -5.49 3.41
C VAL A 288 -0.54 -6.43 3.93
N GLY A 289 -0.18 -7.23 4.94
CA GLY A 289 -1.12 -8.05 5.69
C GLY A 289 -1.76 -7.23 6.82
N LEU A 290 -3.05 -7.35 7.03
CA LEU A 290 -3.79 -6.76 8.14
C LEU A 290 -4.53 -7.84 8.91
N VAL A 291 -4.26 -7.89 10.21
CA VAL A 291 -5.05 -8.67 11.19
C VAL A 291 -5.71 -7.70 12.15
N VAL A 292 -7.03 -7.79 12.27
CA VAL A 292 -7.82 -7.01 13.24
C VAL A 292 -7.80 -7.73 14.58
N GLN A 293 -7.40 -7.01 15.61
CA GLN A 293 -7.37 -7.50 17.01
C GLN A 293 -8.26 -6.62 17.87
N PRO A 294 -8.71 -7.06 19.04
CA PRO A 294 -9.67 -6.31 19.86
C PRO A 294 -9.25 -4.88 20.23
N ASN A 295 -7.94 -4.60 20.31
CA ASN A 295 -7.42 -3.30 20.73
C ASN A 295 -6.35 -2.74 19.78
N SER A 296 -6.07 -3.41 18.66
CA SER A 296 -5.05 -2.98 17.70
C SER A 296 -5.29 -3.52 16.30
N LEU A 297 -4.74 -2.81 15.31
CA LEU A 297 -4.56 -3.28 13.95
C LEU A 297 -3.11 -3.70 13.80
N GLN A 298 -2.86 -4.95 13.47
CA GLN A 298 -1.51 -5.42 13.18
C GLN A 298 -1.29 -5.48 11.68
N PHE A 299 -0.35 -4.67 11.19
CA PHE A 299 0.09 -4.69 9.80
C PHE A 299 1.42 -5.41 9.67
N THR A 300 1.49 -6.40 8.78
CA THR A 300 2.74 -7.11 8.43
C THR A 300 3.19 -6.70 7.05
N LEU A 301 4.45 -6.29 6.93
CA LEU A 301 5.07 -5.84 5.70
C LEU A 301 5.82 -6.98 5.02
N TYR A 302 5.40 -7.32 3.81
CA TYR A 302 6.01 -8.35 2.98
C TYR A 302 6.61 -7.73 1.70
N PRO A 303 7.87 -7.26 1.73
CA PRO A 303 8.55 -6.77 0.53
C PRO A 303 8.63 -7.87 -0.53
N GLN A 304 8.29 -7.51 -1.76
CA GLN A 304 8.33 -8.39 -2.91
C GLN A 304 9.07 -7.74 -4.08
N THR A 305 9.53 -8.53 -5.04
CA THR A 305 10.22 -8.04 -6.22
C THR A 305 10.00 -8.96 -7.43
N SER A 306 9.94 -8.36 -8.61
CA SER A 306 10.05 -9.06 -9.90
C SER A 306 11.43 -8.90 -10.56
N ALA A 307 12.40 -8.31 -9.87
CA ALA A 307 13.75 -8.11 -10.40
C ALA A 307 14.42 -9.45 -10.77
N GLY A 308 15.02 -9.50 -11.96
CA GLY A 308 15.60 -10.72 -12.51
C GLY A 308 14.59 -11.71 -13.14
N THR A 309 13.30 -11.44 -13.02
CA THR A 309 12.20 -12.15 -13.68
C THR A 309 11.25 -11.12 -14.29
N LEU A 310 10.62 -11.44 -15.42
CA LEU A 310 9.69 -10.50 -16.05
C LEU A 310 8.29 -10.72 -15.48
N SER A 311 7.76 -9.72 -14.76
CA SER A 311 6.39 -9.73 -14.19
C SER A 311 6.06 -10.92 -13.28
N GLN A 312 7.07 -11.57 -12.67
CA GLN A 312 6.89 -12.66 -11.73
C GLN A 312 7.25 -12.19 -10.31
N PRO A 313 6.28 -11.78 -9.51
CA PRO A 313 6.55 -11.37 -8.13
C PRO A 313 7.01 -12.56 -7.27
N ARG A 314 7.94 -12.29 -6.36
CA ARG A 314 8.36 -13.20 -5.29
C ARG A 314 8.68 -12.39 -4.05
N LEU A 315 8.60 -12.98 -2.89
CA LEU A 315 9.10 -12.34 -1.67
C LEU A 315 10.60 -12.05 -1.80
N MET A 316 11.02 -10.94 -1.23
CA MET A 316 12.45 -10.62 -1.11
C MET A 316 13.11 -11.55 -0.08
N GLU A 317 14.32 -12.01 -0.38
CA GLU A 317 15.16 -12.75 0.56
C GLU A 317 15.70 -11.81 1.65
N SER A 318 16.25 -12.40 2.72
CA SER A 318 16.58 -11.67 3.97
C SER A 318 17.36 -10.38 3.77
N SER A 319 18.42 -10.36 2.93
CA SER A 319 19.24 -9.17 2.70
C SER A 319 18.51 -8.07 1.92
N ASP A 320 17.76 -8.47 0.90
CA ASP A 320 17.03 -7.53 0.04
C ASP A 320 15.82 -6.98 0.78
N ARG A 321 15.14 -7.84 1.56
CA ARG A 321 14.06 -7.44 2.46
C ARG A 321 14.53 -6.40 3.48
N GLU A 322 15.66 -6.64 4.14
CA GLU A 322 16.22 -5.70 5.13
C GLU A 322 16.56 -4.35 4.46
N ALA A 323 17.24 -4.36 3.32
CA ALA A 323 17.59 -3.16 2.58
C ALA A 323 16.34 -2.36 2.15
N PHE A 324 15.31 -3.05 1.65
CA PHE A 324 14.04 -2.44 1.27
C PHE A 324 13.35 -1.78 2.47
N LEU A 325 13.23 -2.48 3.60
CA LEU A 325 12.55 -1.95 4.79
C LEU A 325 13.33 -0.78 5.42
N ILE A 326 14.67 -0.78 5.39
CA ILE A 326 15.48 0.36 5.81
C ILE A 326 15.19 1.57 4.92
N LYS A 327 15.21 1.40 3.59
CA LYS A 327 14.89 2.46 2.63
C LYS A 327 13.48 3.02 2.82
N LEU A 328 12.50 2.14 3.03
CA LEU A 328 11.12 2.56 3.30
C LEU A 328 11.02 3.36 4.60
N ALA A 329 11.71 2.93 5.66
CA ALA A 329 11.74 3.63 6.95
C ALA A 329 12.40 5.02 6.86
N GLU A 330 13.42 5.20 6.00
CA GLU A 330 14.08 6.50 5.78
C GLU A 330 13.14 7.53 5.15
N HIS A 331 12.17 7.10 4.37
CA HIS A 331 11.20 7.97 3.70
C HIS A 331 9.93 8.18 4.54
N SER A 332 9.65 7.31 5.50
CA SER A 332 8.42 7.27 6.30
C SER A 332 8.52 8.12 7.57
N ASP A 333 7.41 8.25 8.30
CA ASP A 333 7.41 8.92 9.60
C ASP A 333 8.43 8.31 10.56
N THR A 334 9.26 9.14 11.16
CA THR A 334 10.36 8.72 12.04
C THR A 334 9.89 7.90 13.23
N GLY A 335 8.68 8.12 13.70
CA GLY A 335 8.05 7.33 14.78
C GLY A 335 7.74 5.88 14.39
N LEU A 336 7.72 5.56 13.08
CA LEU A 336 7.49 4.22 12.55
C LEU A 336 8.78 3.49 12.17
N SER A 337 9.94 4.14 12.21
CA SER A 337 11.18 3.59 11.62
C SER A 337 11.54 2.20 12.15
N GLU A 338 11.48 1.97 13.46
CA GLU A 338 11.79 0.67 14.07
C GLU A 338 10.75 -0.40 13.64
N ALA A 339 9.47 -0.08 13.68
CA ALA A 339 8.38 -0.97 13.31
C ALA A 339 8.45 -1.38 11.83
N ILE A 340 8.75 -0.41 10.93
CA ILE A 340 8.94 -0.67 9.50
C ILE A 340 10.15 -1.58 9.28
N GLN A 341 11.29 -1.34 9.93
CA GLN A 341 12.47 -2.17 9.79
C GLN A 341 12.25 -3.61 10.30
N LEU A 342 11.44 -3.77 11.36
CA LEU A 342 11.00 -5.08 11.82
C LEU A 342 9.98 -5.74 10.87
N GLY A 343 9.28 -4.93 10.08
CA GLY A 343 8.24 -5.37 9.16
C GLY A 343 6.90 -5.64 9.83
N ILE A 344 6.67 -5.08 11.00
CA ILE A 344 5.41 -5.22 11.76
C ILE A 344 5.06 -3.87 12.39
N LEU A 345 3.87 -3.35 12.04
CA LEU A 345 3.29 -2.17 12.66
C LEU A 345 2.08 -2.59 13.49
N GLU A 346 2.11 -2.26 14.76
CA GLU A 346 0.96 -2.44 15.66
C GLU A 346 0.37 -1.07 16.00
N ILE A 347 -0.85 -0.83 15.52
CA ILE A 347 -1.54 0.45 15.60
C ILE A 347 -2.67 0.30 16.64
N PRO A 348 -2.68 1.07 17.73
CA PRO A 348 -3.81 1.07 18.67
C PRO A 348 -5.11 1.41 17.94
N TRP A 349 -6.10 0.57 18.12
CA TRP A 349 -7.44 0.74 17.56
C TRP A 349 -8.46 0.24 18.58
N GLN A 350 -9.61 0.86 18.64
CA GLN A 350 -10.70 0.44 19.50
C GLN A 350 -11.98 0.42 18.67
N ASP A 351 -12.67 -0.68 18.73
CA ASP A 351 -14.03 -0.75 18.23
C ASP A 351 -14.89 0.22 19.02
N THR A 352 -15.45 1.22 18.34
CA THR A 352 -16.26 2.27 18.95
C THR A 352 -17.63 1.78 19.41
N ASP A 353 -18.07 0.61 18.93
CA ASP A 353 -19.38 0.04 19.28
C ASP A 353 -19.36 -0.84 20.52
N LEU A 354 -18.17 -1.22 21.05
CA LEU A 354 -18.06 -2.01 22.30
C LEU A 354 -18.11 -1.16 23.58
N THR A 355 -18.38 0.14 23.52
CA THR A 355 -18.37 1.07 24.67
C THR A 355 -19.76 1.49 25.16
N GLU A 356 -20.82 0.68 24.98
CA GLU A 356 -22.09 0.87 25.70
C GLU A 356 -22.38 -0.25 26.73
#